data_bb81f215c3da5c1431f445fddce592b4
#
_entry.id   bb81f215c3da5c1431f445fddce592b4
#
_cell.length_a   1.000
_cell.length_b   1.000
_cell.length_c   1.000
_cell.angle_alpha   90.00
_cell.angle_beta   90.00
_cell.angle_gamma   90.00
#
_symmetry.space_group_name_H-M   'P 1'
#
loop_
_entity.id
_entity.type
_entity.pdbx_description
1 polymer ?
#
loop_
_entity_poly.entity_id
_entity_poly.type
_entity_poly.pdbx_seq_one_letter_code
_entity_poly.pdbx_strand_id
1 'polypeptide(L)'
;PAVAADAWRRYRAGERGDVLTSVMEFASYQAPQVLQDDWEALLAVASEDEVQLATQVWQGLPSATAAHWAQILAEADDDREMARARALLLAAQPETYAIARGYLVDWGRLDAEVWAHWAGVAEGPQPRRLHGERPLHFRFGREQHRAQQADEPSWRKRTWRLHPTWNGGQVHHAGRMGGPLEALCGGCHAPLQRLLQTYAAALQPGASGEITLGLCLDCCGWEDPPVRFYRHDADGLPTCHPSQHRAVPSTPTDSGDLMRAEVGLVALESARWQQQDWGQSNHRQNLSRVGGAPSWVQSAWYPACIDCGEEMPFVMQLDSTLPTTGEGTLLWGSGGMLYTFWCAKCRVSGHFWQCT
;
A
#
# COMPACT_ATOMS: atom_id res chain seq x y z
N PRO A 1 14.70 -12.69 15.30
CA PRO A 1 13.66 -13.07 16.30
C PRO A 1 14.16 -13.10 17.73
N ALA A 2 15.29 -13.81 18.03
CA ALA A 2 15.77 -13.96 19.41
C ALA A 2 16.09 -12.62 20.12
N VAL A 3 16.76 -11.69 19.43
CA VAL A 3 17.08 -10.36 19.97
C VAL A 3 15.79 -9.56 20.22
N ALA A 4 14.82 -9.64 19.31
CA ALA A 4 13.52 -8.99 19.46
C ALA A 4 12.74 -9.55 20.68
N ALA A 5 12.73 -10.88 20.84
CA ALA A 5 12.06 -11.52 21.97
C ALA A 5 12.72 -11.18 23.31
N ASP A 6 14.05 -11.08 23.34
CA ASP A 6 14.77 -10.61 24.54
C ASP A 6 14.44 -9.15 24.87
N ALA A 7 14.48 -8.28 23.88
CA ALA A 7 14.13 -6.87 24.04
C ALA A 7 12.69 -6.70 24.55
N TRP A 8 11.75 -7.41 23.97
CA TRP A 8 10.34 -7.39 24.38
C TRP A 8 10.15 -7.83 25.84
N ARG A 9 10.80 -8.93 26.22
CA ARG A 9 10.77 -9.44 27.60
C ARG A 9 11.33 -8.41 28.60
N ARG A 10 12.46 -7.77 28.28
CA ARG A 10 13.11 -6.74 29.11
C ARG A 10 12.23 -5.50 29.23
N TYR A 11 11.64 -5.06 28.11
CA TYR A 11 10.73 -3.90 28.10
C TYR A 11 9.48 -4.14 28.97
N ARG A 12 8.87 -5.33 28.88
CA ARG A 12 7.76 -5.74 29.75
C ARG A 12 8.17 -5.83 31.24
N ALA A 13 9.41 -6.14 31.52
CA ALA A 13 9.96 -6.11 32.86
C ALA A 13 10.26 -4.70 33.41
N GLY A 14 9.93 -3.64 32.65
CA GLY A 14 10.11 -2.25 33.05
C GLY A 14 11.44 -1.64 32.66
N GLU A 15 12.31 -2.35 31.93
CA GLU A 15 13.56 -1.76 31.43
C GLU A 15 13.26 -0.76 30.32
N ARG A 16 13.94 0.39 30.34
CA ARG A 16 13.83 1.47 29.36
C ARG A 16 15.21 1.90 28.87
N GLY A 17 15.29 2.51 27.70
CA GLY A 17 16.51 3.09 27.13
C GLY A 17 16.50 3.07 25.61
N ASP A 18 17.19 4.00 24.98
CA ASP A 18 17.16 4.27 23.53
C ASP A 18 17.45 3.03 22.67
N VAL A 19 18.42 2.20 23.10
CA VAL A 19 18.75 0.97 22.38
C VAL A 19 17.59 -0.02 22.43
N LEU A 20 16.95 -0.16 23.59
CA LEU A 20 15.83 -1.06 23.75
C LEU A 20 14.61 -0.60 22.93
N THR A 21 14.30 0.68 23.00
CA THR A 21 13.27 1.34 22.19
C THR A 21 13.51 1.11 20.70
N SER A 22 14.72 1.39 20.20
CA SER A 22 15.08 1.17 18.79
C SER A 22 14.94 -0.30 18.36
N VAL A 23 15.27 -1.26 19.24
CA VAL A 23 15.09 -2.68 18.96
C VAL A 23 13.60 -3.03 18.91
N MET A 24 12.78 -2.44 19.76
CA MET A 24 11.33 -2.64 19.76
C MET A 24 10.68 -2.10 18.48
N GLU A 25 11.03 -0.87 18.11
CA GLU A 25 10.60 -0.25 16.86
C GLU A 25 10.99 -1.11 15.67
N PHE A 26 12.25 -1.50 15.57
CA PHE A 26 12.73 -2.39 14.51
C PHE A 26 12.01 -3.75 14.52
N ALA A 27 11.73 -4.31 15.70
CA ALA A 27 11.00 -5.57 15.83
C ALA A 27 9.55 -5.44 15.32
N SER A 28 8.90 -4.29 15.54
CA SER A 28 7.54 -4.05 15.05
C SER A 28 7.41 -4.17 13.52
N TYR A 29 8.50 -3.91 12.78
CA TYR A 29 8.56 -4.08 11.34
C TYR A 29 9.03 -5.48 10.92
N GLN A 30 10.07 -6.00 11.57
CA GLN A 30 10.79 -7.17 11.09
C GLN A 30 10.25 -8.48 11.65
N ALA A 31 9.62 -8.42 12.80
CA ALA A 31 9.12 -9.57 13.53
C ALA A 31 7.92 -9.21 14.41
N PRO A 32 6.85 -8.59 13.87
CA PRO A 32 5.72 -8.09 14.65
C PRO A 32 5.10 -9.19 15.53
N GLN A 33 5.09 -10.43 15.05
CA GLN A 33 4.58 -11.60 15.79
C GLN A 33 5.28 -11.84 17.13
N VAL A 34 6.49 -11.33 17.33
CA VAL A 34 7.21 -11.44 18.62
C VAL A 34 6.60 -10.50 19.66
N LEU A 35 6.08 -9.36 19.23
CA LEU A 35 5.44 -8.37 20.10
C LEU A 35 3.98 -8.71 20.36
N GLN A 36 3.37 -9.44 19.46
CA GLN A 36 1.95 -9.85 19.50
C GLN A 36 1.65 -11.00 20.47
N ASP A 37 2.65 -11.52 21.18
CA ASP A 37 2.45 -12.56 22.19
C ASP A 37 1.75 -12.03 23.46
N ASP A 38 1.72 -10.69 23.65
CA ASP A 38 1.08 -10.01 24.77
C ASP A 38 0.45 -8.69 24.30
N TRP A 39 -0.80 -8.75 23.86
CA TRP A 39 -1.54 -7.63 23.31
C TRP A 39 -1.79 -6.52 24.36
N GLU A 40 -1.99 -6.89 25.62
CA GLU A 40 -2.21 -5.91 26.69
C GLU A 40 -0.95 -5.06 26.92
N ALA A 41 0.21 -5.72 27.00
CA ALA A 41 1.46 -5.01 27.10
C ALA A 41 1.76 -4.16 25.86
N LEU A 42 1.42 -4.66 24.67
CA LEU A 42 1.64 -3.95 23.42
C LEU A 42 0.79 -2.68 23.31
N LEU A 43 -0.47 -2.75 23.72
CA LEU A 43 -1.37 -1.58 23.77
C LEU A 43 -0.90 -0.57 24.84
N ALA A 44 -0.34 -1.06 25.95
CA ALA A 44 0.26 -0.17 26.96
C ALA A 44 1.49 0.58 26.41
N VAL A 45 2.36 -0.11 25.65
CA VAL A 45 3.50 0.51 24.97
C VAL A 45 3.06 1.59 23.97
N ALA A 46 1.99 1.36 23.25
CA ALA A 46 1.46 2.36 22.31
C ALA A 46 1.05 3.69 22.96
N SER A 47 0.87 3.70 24.27
CA SER A 47 0.59 4.93 25.05
C SER A 47 1.85 5.62 25.58
N GLU A 48 3.04 5.08 25.31
CA GLU A 48 4.32 5.71 25.63
C GLU A 48 4.80 6.50 24.42
N ASP A 49 4.99 7.81 24.55
CA ASP A 49 5.41 8.70 23.45
C ASP A 49 6.80 8.38 22.89
N GLU A 50 7.57 7.57 23.60
CA GLU A 50 8.97 7.26 23.30
C GLU A 50 9.12 6.12 22.27
N VAL A 51 8.07 5.32 21.99
CA VAL A 51 8.16 4.14 21.12
C VAL A 51 7.23 4.26 19.92
N GLN A 52 7.81 4.36 18.73
CA GLN A 52 7.05 4.42 17.47
C GLN A 52 6.92 3.03 16.86
N LEU A 53 5.83 2.34 17.18
CA LEU A 53 5.54 1.03 16.62
C LEU A 53 4.98 1.14 15.21
N ALA A 54 5.44 0.25 14.33
CA ALA A 54 4.93 0.12 12.97
C ALA A 54 3.47 -0.32 12.96
N THR A 55 2.70 0.15 11.96
CA THR A 55 1.29 -0.19 11.81
C THR A 55 1.03 -1.70 11.68
N GLN A 56 2.00 -2.45 11.14
CA GLN A 56 1.91 -3.90 10.98
C GLN A 56 1.73 -4.65 12.29
N VAL A 57 2.25 -4.11 13.40
CA VAL A 57 2.17 -4.79 14.70
C VAL A 57 0.72 -4.93 15.17
N TRP A 58 -0.18 -4.07 14.71
CA TRP A 58 -1.60 -4.09 15.08
C TRP A 58 -2.44 -5.05 14.26
N GLN A 59 -1.85 -5.62 13.20
CA GLN A 59 -2.57 -6.61 12.41
C GLN A 59 -2.74 -7.90 13.18
N GLY A 60 -3.95 -8.44 13.09
CA GLY A 60 -4.30 -9.64 13.81
C GLY A 60 -4.64 -9.41 15.29
N LEU A 61 -4.81 -8.13 15.72
CA LEU A 61 -5.38 -7.84 17.04
C LEU A 61 -6.70 -8.61 17.20
N PRO A 62 -6.84 -9.47 18.23
CA PRO A 62 -8.05 -10.25 18.42
C PRO A 62 -9.27 -9.36 18.67
N SER A 63 -10.41 -9.68 18.05
CA SER A 63 -11.64 -8.89 18.19
C SER A 63 -12.09 -8.75 19.66
N ALA A 64 -11.88 -9.77 20.49
CA ALA A 64 -12.19 -9.70 21.91
C ALA A 64 -11.31 -8.68 22.66
N THR A 65 -10.01 -8.65 22.37
CA THR A 65 -9.08 -7.66 22.93
C THR A 65 -9.43 -6.25 22.46
N ALA A 66 -9.69 -6.11 21.17
CA ALA A 66 -10.11 -4.83 20.58
C ALA A 66 -11.41 -4.32 21.21
N ALA A 67 -12.42 -5.17 21.39
CA ALA A 67 -13.68 -4.80 22.05
C ALA A 67 -13.49 -4.41 23.52
N HIS A 68 -12.64 -5.13 24.25
CA HIS A 68 -12.31 -4.80 25.64
C HIS A 68 -11.68 -3.40 25.75
N TRP A 69 -10.68 -3.11 24.93
CA TRP A 69 -10.03 -1.80 24.90
C TRP A 69 -10.96 -0.68 24.43
N ALA A 70 -11.88 -0.96 23.51
CA ALA A 70 -12.90 0.00 23.09
C ALA A 70 -13.83 0.39 24.25
N GLN A 71 -14.17 -0.55 25.13
CA GLN A 71 -14.94 -0.24 26.34
C GLN A 71 -14.16 0.65 27.33
N ILE A 72 -12.88 0.36 27.53
CA ILE A 72 -12.00 1.20 28.36
C ILE A 72 -11.90 2.62 27.78
N LEU A 73 -11.75 2.75 26.47
CA LEU A 73 -11.73 4.05 25.79
C LEU A 73 -12.99 4.88 26.04
N ALA A 74 -14.15 4.25 26.04
CA ALA A 74 -15.42 4.96 26.26
C ALA A 74 -15.51 5.60 27.68
N GLU A 75 -14.66 5.17 28.60
CA GLU A 75 -14.66 5.63 30.01
C GLU A 75 -13.42 6.51 30.34
N ALA A 76 -12.49 6.65 29.37
CA ALA A 76 -11.18 7.27 29.62
C ALA A 76 -11.14 8.76 29.25
N ASP A 77 -10.37 9.53 30.00
CA ASP A 77 -10.22 10.99 29.87
C ASP A 77 -8.73 11.41 29.93
N ASP A 78 -7.83 10.70 29.26
CA ASP A 78 -6.42 11.08 29.21
C ASP A 78 -5.73 10.85 27.84
N ASP A 79 -4.55 11.45 27.63
CA ASP A 79 -3.81 11.36 26.37
C ASP A 79 -3.30 9.96 26.03
N ARG A 80 -3.16 9.08 27.00
CA ARG A 80 -2.75 7.68 26.81
C ARG A 80 -3.80 6.91 26.05
N GLU A 81 -5.05 7.21 26.28
CA GLU A 81 -6.16 6.55 25.62
C GLU A 81 -6.25 6.95 24.14
N MET A 82 -5.74 8.13 23.77
CA MET A 82 -5.65 8.51 22.37
C MET A 82 -4.68 7.61 21.58
N ALA A 83 -3.54 7.22 22.17
CA ALA A 83 -2.61 6.30 21.52
C ALA A 83 -3.24 4.90 21.33
N ARG A 84 -4.04 4.44 22.30
CA ARG A 84 -4.80 3.19 22.22
C ARG A 84 -5.91 3.28 21.17
N ALA A 85 -6.64 4.40 21.10
CA ALA A 85 -7.64 4.63 20.05
C ALA A 85 -7.01 4.55 18.66
N ARG A 86 -5.85 5.17 18.49
CA ARG A 86 -5.07 5.08 17.24
C ARG A 86 -4.68 3.64 16.91
N ALA A 87 -4.21 2.88 17.89
CA ALA A 87 -3.88 1.46 17.69
C ALA A 87 -5.09 0.64 17.26
N LEU A 88 -6.26 0.89 17.84
CA LEU A 88 -7.51 0.23 17.47
C LEU A 88 -7.97 0.61 16.06
N LEU A 89 -7.82 1.88 15.65
CA LEU A 89 -8.08 2.31 14.29
C LEU A 89 -7.16 1.61 13.30
N LEU A 90 -5.88 1.50 13.61
CA LEU A 90 -4.89 0.84 12.76
C LEU A 90 -5.13 -0.67 12.66
N ALA A 91 -5.81 -1.27 13.63
CA ALA A 91 -6.27 -2.65 13.53
C ALA A 91 -7.38 -2.84 12.47
N ALA A 92 -7.99 -1.76 12.00
CA ALA A 92 -8.99 -1.73 10.92
C ALA A 92 -10.16 -2.70 11.14
N GLN A 93 -10.62 -2.83 12.39
CA GLN A 93 -11.80 -3.63 12.74
C GLN A 93 -13.02 -2.71 12.76
N PRO A 94 -14.07 -2.96 11.95
CA PRO A 94 -15.20 -2.05 11.81
C PRO A 94 -15.87 -1.66 13.13
N GLU A 95 -16.01 -2.59 14.06
CA GLU A 95 -16.66 -2.36 15.36
C GLU A 95 -15.82 -1.45 16.26
N THR A 96 -14.52 -1.69 16.32
CA THR A 96 -13.61 -0.91 17.16
C THR A 96 -13.25 0.42 16.51
N TYR A 97 -13.22 0.48 15.16
CA TYR A 97 -13.03 1.71 14.43
C TYR A 97 -14.08 2.77 14.80
N ALA A 98 -15.35 2.42 14.81
CA ALA A 98 -16.44 3.36 15.11
C ALA A 98 -16.30 3.96 16.51
N ILE A 99 -15.92 3.16 17.51
CA ILE A 99 -15.74 3.62 18.90
C ILE A 99 -14.51 4.51 19.01
N ALA A 100 -13.37 4.06 18.49
CA ALA A 100 -12.13 4.82 18.53
C ALA A 100 -12.24 6.17 17.79
N ARG A 101 -12.95 6.16 16.64
CA ARG A 101 -13.25 7.38 15.89
C ARG A 101 -14.10 8.36 16.70
N GLY A 102 -15.16 7.87 17.34
CA GLY A 102 -16.03 8.70 18.20
C GLY A 102 -15.22 9.40 19.29
N TYR A 103 -14.42 8.65 20.02
CA TYR A 103 -13.53 9.18 21.04
C TYR A 103 -12.59 10.29 20.50
N LEU A 104 -11.92 10.04 19.36
CA LEU A 104 -10.97 11.00 18.79
C LEU A 104 -11.64 12.26 18.23
N VAL A 105 -12.85 12.14 17.68
CA VAL A 105 -13.63 13.27 17.16
C VAL A 105 -14.15 14.15 18.29
N ASP A 106 -14.69 13.55 19.35
CA ASP A 106 -15.23 14.27 20.51
C ASP A 106 -14.14 15.10 21.21
N TRP A 107 -12.91 14.63 21.18
CA TRP A 107 -11.77 15.38 21.69
C TRP A 107 -11.28 16.52 20.76
N GLY A 108 -11.87 16.68 19.58
CA GLY A 108 -11.51 17.73 18.63
C GLY A 108 -10.08 17.64 18.08
N ARG A 109 -9.44 16.49 18.21
CA ARG A 109 -8.01 16.28 17.89
C ARG A 109 -7.77 15.64 16.52
N LEU A 110 -8.81 15.35 15.76
CA LEU A 110 -8.67 14.57 14.54
C LEU A 110 -9.49 15.08 13.37
N ASP A 111 -8.85 15.13 12.22
CA ASP A 111 -9.53 15.05 10.94
C ASP A 111 -9.92 13.57 10.74
N ALA A 112 -11.19 13.25 10.92
CA ALA A 112 -11.71 11.89 10.89
C ALA A 112 -11.45 11.19 9.56
N GLU A 113 -11.55 11.92 8.44
CA GLU A 113 -11.31 11.39 7.10
C GLU A 113 -9.85 10.96 6.92
N VAL A 114 -8.90 11.75 7.39
CA VAL A 114 -7.47 11.42 7.33
C VAL A 114 -7.17 10.11 8.06
N TRP A 115 -7.77 9.93 9.23
CA TRP A 115 -7.53 8.71 10.01
C TRP A 115 -8.26 7.50 9.44
N ALA A 116 -9.46 7.69 8.89
CA ALA A 116 -10.15 6.63 8.17
C ALA A 116 -9.28 6.10 7.02
N HIS A 117 -8.66 6.99 6.27
CA HIS A 117 -7.75 6.62 5.20
C HIS A 117 -6.48 5.94 5.72
N TRP A 118 -5.87 6.40 6.81
CA TRP A 118 -4.74 5.70 7.42
C TRP A 118 -5.11 4.30 7.92
N ALA A 119 -6.30 4.14 8.49
CA ALA A 119 -6.82 2.83 8.88
C ALA A 119 -7.26 1.97 7.67
N GLY A 120 -7.40 2.55 6.50
CA GLY A 120 -7.88 1.87 5.29
C GLY A 120 -9.36 1.48 5.39
N VAL A 121 -10.17 2.36 5.95
CA VAL A 121 -11.61 2.15 6.16
C VAL A 121 -12.40 3.26 5.46
N ALA A 122 -13.38 2.90 4.65
CA ALA A 122 -14.41 3.82 4.16
C ALA A 122 -15.42 4.07 5.26
N GLU A 123 -15.69 5.35 5.55
CA GLU A 123 -16.72 5.74 6.50
C GLU A 123 -18.11 5.53 5.92
N GLY A 124 -19.08 5.25 6.80
CA GLY A 124 -20.48 5.09 6.41
C GLY A 124 -21.29 4.35 7.47
N PRO A 125 -22.56 4.08 7.19
CA PRO A 125 -23.42 3.30 8.10
C PRO A 125 -22.88 1.89 8.39
N GLN A 126 -22.09 1.36 7.46
CA GLN A 126 -21.35 0.11 7.60
C GLN A 126 -19.93 0.37 7.11
N PRO A 127 -18.97 0.62 8.02
CA PRO A 127 -17.58 0.80 7.65
C PRO A 127 -17.06 -0.41 6.87
N ARG A 128 -16.35 -0.16 5.76
CA ARG A 128 -15.79 -1.23 4.93
C ARG A 128 -14.30 -1.04 4.73
N ARG A 129 -13.56 -2.13 4.70
CA ARG A 129 -12.13 -2.10 4.43
C ARG A 129 -11.85 -1.68 2.98
N LEU A 130 -10.88 -0.81 2.81
CA LEU A 130 -10.47 -0.24 1.53
C LEU A 130 -9.24 -0.93 0.90
N HIS A 131 -8.76 -2.01 1.49
CA HIS A 131 -7.64 -2.80 0.94
C HIS A 131 -7.79 -4.28 1.28
N GLY A 132 -7.11 -5.15 0.51
CA GLY A 132 -7.06 -6.58 0.77
C GLY A 132 -6.18 -6.92 2.00
N GLU A 133 -6.38 -8.11 2.57
CA GLU A 133 -5.61 -8.54 3.75
C GLU A 133 -4.20 -9.00 3.41
N ARG A 134 -4.04 -9.71 2.29
CA ARG A 134 -2.78 -10.35 1.92
C ARG A 134 -2.20 -9.78 0.63
N PRO A 135 -0.96 -9.29 0.67
CA PRO A 135 -0.28 -8.84 -0.53
C PRO A 135 0.23 -10.01 -1.36
N LEU A 136 0.18 -9.85 -2.69
CA LEU A 136 0.90 -10.66 -3.65
C LEU A 136 2.01 -9.81 -4.24
N HIS A 137 3.25 -10.12 -3.90
CA HIS A 137 4.42 -9.37 -4.33
C HIS A 137 4.80 -9.70 -5.78
N PHE A 138 5.29 -8.71 -6.51
CA PHE A 138 5.80 -8.90 -7.85
C PHE A 138 7.14 -9.63 -7.81
N ARG A 139 7.21 -10.74 -8.54
CA ARG A 139 8.44 -11.43 -8.86
C ARG A 139 8.77 -11.21 -10.33
N PHE A 140 9.81 -10.45 -10.58
CA PHE A 140 10.28 -10.16 -11.93
C PHE A 140 11.12 -11.31 -12.49
N GLY A 141 11.12 -11.45 -13.82
CA GLY A 141 11.97 -12.40 -14.53
C GLY A 141 13.47 -12.04 -14.45
N ARG A 142 14.32 -13.01 -14.77
CA ARG A 142 15.79 -12.82 -14.68
C ARG A 142 16.33 -11.69 -15.56
N GLU A 143 15.70 -11.42 -16.68
CA GLU A 143 16.16 -10.37 -17.61
C GLU A 143 15.93 -8.98 -17.05
N GLN A 144 14.75 -8.73 -16.46
CA GLN A 144 14.49 -7.49 -15.77
C GLN A 144 15.34 -7.30 -14.53
N HIS A 145 15.57 -8.38 -13.81
CA HIS A 145 16.48 -8.36 -12.70
C HIS A 145 17.87 -7.86 -13.13
N ARG A 146 18.38 -8.31 -14.28
CA ARG A 146 19.66 -7.86 -14.82
C ARG A 146 19.61 -6.40 -15.27
N ALA A 147 18.55 -5.98 -15.94
CA ALA A 147 18.38 -4.60 -16.37
C ALA A 147 18.34 -3.63 -15.18
N GLN A 148 17.51 -3.92 -14.19
CA GLN A 148 17.45 -3.15 -12.95
C GLN A 148 18.79 -3.13 -12.19
N GLN A 149 19.58 -4.20 -12.26
CA GLN A 149 20.89 -4.23 -11.62
C GLN A 149 21.98 -3.46 -12.35
N ALA A 150 21.85 -3.22 -13.64
CA ALA A 150 22.88 -2.54 -14.43
C ALA A 150 23.07 -1.09 -13.96
N ASP A 151 21.97 -0.38 -13.73
CA ASP A 151 21.97 1.05 -13.45
C ASP A 151 21.74 1.40 -11.95
N GLU A 152 21.41 0.41 -11.14
CA GLU A 152 21.19 0.58 -9.70
C GLU A 152 22.50 0.80 -8.93
N PRO A 153 22.54 1.75 -7.99
CA PRO A 153 23.66 1.90 -7.06
C PRO A 153 23.96 0.61 -6.30
N SER A 154 25.23 0.35 -6.03
CA SER A 154 25.66 -0.92 -5.38
C SER A 154 24.97 -1.23 -4.05
N TRP A 155 24.54 -0.22 -3.31
CA TRP A 155 23.82 -0.34 -2.06
C TRP A 155 22.35 -0.78 -2.24
N ARG A 156 21.69 -0.41 -3.34
CA ARG A 156 20.36 -0.89 -3.71
C ARG A 156 20.39 -2.36 -4.17
N LYS A 157 21.41 -2.73 -4.95
CA LYS A 157 21.56 -4.12 -5.45
C LYS A 157 21.52 -5.17 -4.35
N ARG A 158 22.08 -4.87 -3.17
CA ARG A 158 22.10 -5.80 -2.04
C ARG A 158 20.71 -6.09 -1.50
N THR A 159 19.86 -5.09 -1.42
CA THR A 159 18.55 -5.20 -0.77
C THR A 159 17.53 -5.90 -1.65
N TRP A 160 17.53 -5.60 -2.92
CA TRP A 160 16.73 -6.32 -3.91
C TRP A 160 17.07 -7.82 -3.92
N ARG A 161 18.35 -8.18 -3.80
CA ARG A 161 18.78 -9.58 -3.71
C ARG A 161 18.27 -10.31 -2.48
N LEU A 162 17.98 -9.61 -1.41
CA LEU A 162 17.48 -10.19 -0.17
C LEU A 162 15.96 -10.36 -0.16
N HIS A 163 15.24 -9.67 -1.06
CA HIS A 163 13.80 -9.80 -1.14
C HIS A 163 13.41 -11.21 -1.64
N PRO A 164 12.53 -11.94 -0.95
CA PRO A 164 12.18 -13.34 -1.31
C PRO A 164 11.66 -13.50 -2.74
N THR A 165 11.03 -12.48 -3.32
CA THR A 165 10.51 -12.52 -4.70
C THR A 165 11.59 -12.70 -5.77
N TRP A 166 12.85 -12.51 -5.46
CA TRP A 166 13.95 -12.79 -6.38
C TRP A 166 14.23 -14.28 -6.54
N ASN A 167 14.15 -15.04 -5.46
CA ASN A 167 14.64 -16.41 -5.42
C ASN A 167 13.62 -17.42 -4.89
N GLY A 168 12.45 -17.00 -4.45
CA GLY A 168 11.50 -17.87 -3.75
C GLY A 168 10.04 -17.49 -3.95
N GLY A 169 9.19 -18.22 -3.25
CA GLY A 169 7.75 -18.05 -3.23
C GLY A 169 7.05 -18.78 -4.37
N GLN A 170 5.89 -19.33 -4.07
CA GLN A 170 5.01 -19.94 -5.06
C GLN A 170 4.31 -18.84 -5.85
N VAL A 171 4.33 -18.92 -7.18
CA VAL A 171 3.54 -18.04 -8.05
C VAL A 171 2.09 -18.44 -7.95
N HIS A 172 1.25 -17.54 -7.46
CA HIS A 172 -0.20 -17.73 -7.39
C HIS A 172 -0.88 -17.33 -8.69
N HIS A 173 -0.41 -16.22 -9.28
CA HIS A 173 -0.91 -15.73 -10.57
C HIS A 173 0.26 -15.29 -11.43
N ALA A 174 0.16 -15.57 -12.73
CA ALA A 174 1.03 -14.98 -13.73
C ALA A 174 0.49 -13.61 -14.16
N GLY A 175 1.38 -12.70 -14.54
CA GLY A 175 1.01 -11.40 -15.08
C GLY A 175 2.03 -10.92 -16.10
N ARG A 176 1.65 -9.92 -16.85
CA ARG A 176 2.51 -9.18 -17.77
C ARG A 176 2.49 -7.70 -17.43
N MET A 177 3.64 -7.05 -17.50
CA MET A 177 3.74 -5.60 -17.38
C MET A 177 4.51 -5.01 -18.55
N GLY A 178 4.44 -3.69 -18.67
CA GLY A 178 5.17 -2.92 -19.67
C GLY A 178 4.66 -3.06 -21.10
N GLY A 179 5.17 -2.18 -21.91
CA GLY A 179 4.81 -1.98 -23.30
C GLY A 179 3.50 -1.22 -23.51
N PRO A 180 3.38 -0.53 -24.66
CA PRO A 180 2.21 0.25 -25.00
C PRO A 180 0.99 -0.64 -25.24
N LEU A 181 -0.18 -0.08 -24.91
CA LEU A 181 -1.51 -0.58 -25.24
C LEU A 181 -2.03 0.12 -26.49
N GLU A 182 -3.05 -0.45 -27.13
CA GLU A 182 -3.75 0.21 -28.26
C GLU A 182 -4.57 1.42 -27.80
N ALA A 183 -5.00 1.43 -26.53
CA ALA A 183 -5.75 2.53 -25.95
C ALA A 183 -4.88 3.78 -25.79
N LEU A 184 -5.43 4.92 -26.17
CA LEU A 184 -4.77 6.22 -26.14
C LEU A 184 -5.20 7.03 -24.91
N CYS A 185 -4.30 7.87 -24.44
CA CYS A 185 -4.60 8.86 -23.40
C CYS A 185 -5.57 9.93 -23.94
N GLY A 186 -6.61 10.23 -23.18
CA GLY A 186 -7.55 11.30 -23.51
C GLY A 186 -6.96 12.71 -23.39
N GLY A 187 -5.80 12.86 -22.72
CA GLY A 187 -5.12 14.13 -22.50
C GLY A 187 -4.06 14.47 -23.55
N CYS A 188 -3.12 13.55 -23.81
CA CYS A 188 -1.98 13.78 -24.72
C CYS A 188 -1.98 12.88 -25.96
N HIS A 189 -2.91 11.94 -26.06
CA HIS A 189 -3.05 10.96 -27.15
C HIS A 189 -1.85 9.97 -27.27
N ALA A 190 -0.93 9.95 -26.31
CA ALA A 190 0.08 8.91 -26.24
C ALA A 190 -0.56 7.55 -25.90
N PRO A 191 0.01 6.43 -26.35
CA PRO A 191 -0.44 5.09 -25.94
C PRO A 191 -0.36 4.92 -24.43
N LEU A 192 -1.36 4.27 -23.84
CA LEU A 192 -1.28 3.88 -22.43
C LEU A 192 -0.19 2.81 -22.26
N GLN A 193 0.52 2.85 -21.14
CA GLN A 193 1.48 1.81 -20.77
C GLN A 193 0.80 0.76 -19.90
N ARG A 194 1.04 -0.52 -20.16
CA ARG A 194 0.55 -1.62 -19.33
C ARG A 194 1.27 -1.62 -17.99
N LEU A 195 0.55 -1.36 -16.90
CA LEU A 195 1.08 -1.51 -15.54
C LEU A 195 1.07 -2.97 -15.12
N LEU A 196 -0.06 -3.66 -15.32
CA LEU A 196 -0.24 -5.07 -15.05
C LEU A 196 -1.39 -5.61 -15.87
N GLN A 197 -1.20 -6.76 -16.48
CA GLN A 197 -2.26 -7.62 -17.03
C GLN A 197 -2.21 -8.93 -16.27
N THR A 198 -3.32 -9.35 -15.67
CA THR A 198 -3.42 -10.57 -14.87
C THR A 198 -4.87 -11.03 -14.77
N TYR A 199 -5.12 -12.15 -14.11
CA TYR A 199 -6.47 -12.56 -13.77
C TYR A 199 -7.12 -11.60 -12.78
N ALA A 200 -8.35 -11.21 -13.01
CA ALA A 200 -9.09 -10.27 -12.16
C ALA A 200 -9.21 -10.74 -10.71
N ALA A 201 -9.24 -12.06 -10.48
CA ALA A 201 -9.22 -12.65 -9.15
C ALA A 201 -7.99 -12.29 -8.31
N ALA A 202 -6.88 -11.90 -8.93
CA ALA A 202 -5.70 -11.41 -8.21
C ALA A 202 -5.92 -10.03 -7.58
N LEU A 203 -6.77 -9.19 -8.19
CA LEU A 203 -7.11 -7.86 -7.69
C LEU A 203 -8.32 -7.90 -6.76
N GLN A 204 -9.29 -8.74 -7.10
CA GLN A 204 -10.56 -8.86 -6.38
C GLN A 204 -10.96 -10.34 -6.29
N PRO A 205 -10.94 -10.95 -5.10
CA PRO A 205 -11.36 -12.33 -4.91
C PRO A 205 -12.77 -12.57 -5.46
N GLY A 206 -12.93 -13.65 -6.21
CA GLY A 206 -14.21 -14.01 -6.83
C GLY A 206 -14.50 -13.35 -8.20
N ALA A 207 -13.68 -12.40 -8.64
CA ALA A 207 -13.77 -11.87 -10.00
C ALA A 207 -13.26 -12.90 -11.03
N SER A 208 -13.82 -12.87 -12.23
CA SER A 208 -13.46 -13.77 -13.35
C SER A 208 -12.87 -12.97 -14.52
N GLY A 209 -12.14 -13.68 -15.39
CA GLY A 209 -11.55 -13.10 -16.59
C GLY A 209 -10.17 -12.44 -16.32
N GLU A 210 -9.65 -11.83 -17.36
CA GLU A 210 -8.43 -11.03 -17.29
C GLU A 210 -8.76 -9.56 -17.06
N ILE A 211 -7.79 -8.82 -16.51
CA ILE A 211 -7.84 -7.37 -16.38
C ILE A 211 -6.48 -6.79 -16.75
N THR A 212 -6.50 -5.68 -17.47
CA THR A 212 -5.32 -4.90 -17.82
C THR A 212 -5.40 -3.53 -17.15
N LEU A 213 -4.53 -3.27 -16.20
CA LEU A 213 -4.34 -1.93 -15.64
C LEU A 213 -3.39 -1.16 -16.56
N GLY A 214 -3.81 -0.01 -17.00
CA GLY A 214 -3.06 0.83 -17.93
C GLY A 214 -3.01 2.28 -17.48
N LEU A 215 -1.95 2.99 -17.82
CA LEU A 215 -1.71 4.38 -17.41
C LEU A 215 -0.97 5.16 -18.49
N CYS A 216 -1.32 6.41 -18.67
CA CYS A 216 -0.48 7.37 -19.38
C CYS A 216 0.61 7.89 -18.45
N LEU A 217 1.88 7.59 -18.75
CA LEU A 217 3.01 8.02 -17.92
C LEU A 217 3.23 9.54 -18.00
N ASP A 218 2.95 10.15 -19.15
CA ASP A 218 3.15 11.59 -19.36
C ASP A 218 2.15 12.47 -18.61
N CYS A 219 0.91 11.98 -18.43
CA CYS A 219 -0.16 12.76 -17.82
C CYS A 219 -0.38 12.44 -16.33
N CYS A 220 0.14 11.32 -15.83
CA CYS A 220 -0.08 10.91 -14.46
C CYS A 220 0.69 11.80 -13.47
N GLY A 221 -0.03 12.34 -12.49
CA GLY A 221 0.55 13.09 -11.37
C GLY A 221 0.92 14.55 -11.67
N TRP A 222 0.84 14.99 -12.93
CA TRP A 222 1.18 16.36 -13.33
C TRP A 222 -0.05 17.26 -13.54
N GLU A 223 -1.23 16.71 -13.34
CA GLU A 223 -2.50 17.40 -13.60
C GLU A 223 -3.37 17.47 -12.36
N ASP A 224 -4.26 18.45 -12.33
CA ASP A 224 -5.30 18.57 -11.32
C ASP A 224 -6.64 18.15 -11.93
N PRO A 225 -7.37 17.19 -11.35
CA PRO A 225 -7.00 16.39 -10.19
C PRO A 225 -5.88 15.38 -10.52
N PRO A 226 -5.06 14.99 -9.53
CA PRO A 226 -3.89 14.11 -9.75
C PRO A 226 -4.26 12.68 -10.12
N VAL A 227 -5.51 12.28 -9.91
CA VAL A 227 -5.98 10.90 -10.20
C VAL A 227 -6.35 10.75 -11.67
N ARG A 228 -5.82 9.73 -12.30
CA ARG A 228 -6.20 9.30 -13.66
C ARG A 228 -7.16 8.12 -13.59
N PHE A 229 -8.31 8.26 -14.25
CA PHE A 229 -9.35 7.25 -14.27
C PHE A 229 -9.48 6.59 -15.65
N TYR A 230 -9.66 5.27 -15.61
CA TYR A 230 -9.86 4.46 -16.81
C TYR A 230 -11.05 3.53 -16.61
N ARG A 231 -11.94 3.49 -17.61
CA ARG A 231 -13.02 2.50 -17.68
C ARG A 231 -12.50 1.22 -18.32
N HIS A 232 -12.99 0.10 -17.85
CA HIS A 232 -12.62 -1.20 -18.39
C HIS A 232 -13.83 -1.84 -19.07
N ASP A 233 -13.62 -2.31 -20.29
CA ASP A 233 -14.62 -3.05 -21.05
C ASP A 233 -14.87 -4.47 -20.51
N ALA A 234 -15.68 -5.26 -21.23
CA ALA A 234 -15.99 -6.64 -20.83
C ALA A 234 -14.74 -7.54 -20.79
N ASP A 235 -13.77 -7.27 -21.66
CA ASP A 235 -12.51 -8.02 -21.77
C ASP A 235 -11.43 -7.50 -20.78
N GLY A 236 -11.78 -6.51 -19.96
CA GLY A 236 -10.90 -5.93 -18.94
C GLY A 236 -9.86 -4.95 -19.49
N LEU A 237 -10.03 -4.44 -20.72
CA LEU A 237 -9.12 -3.50 -21.35
C LEU A 237 -9.45 -2.06 -20.92
N PRO A 238 -8.44 -1.24 -20.56
CA PRO A 238 -8.64 0.12 -20.11
C PRO A 238 -8.85 1.09 -21.28
N THR A 239 -9.75 2.04 -21.08
CA THR A 239 -9.91 3.25 -21.92
C THR A 239 -9.92 4.48 -21.03
N CYS A 240 -9.34 5.59 -21.47
CA CYS A 240 -9.34 6.83 -20.69
C CYS A 240 -10.78 7.26 -20.37
N HIS A 241 -11.04 7.66 -19.12
CA HIS A 241 -12.37 8.08 -18.73
C HIS A 241 -12.79 9.35 -19.52
N PRO A 242 -14.00 9.40 -20.10
CA PRO A 242 -14.42 10.50 -20.97
C PRO A 242 -14.31 11.90 -20.36
N SER A 243 -14.54 12.03 -19.05
CA SER A 243 -14.41 13.31 -18.34
C SER A 243 -12.98 13.85 -18.28
N GLN A 244 -11.98 13.04 -18.60
CA GLN A 244 -10.56 13.43 -18.60
C GLN A 244 -10.00 13.60 -20.03
N HIS A 245 -10.86 13.60 -21.03
CA HIS A 245 -10.48 13.97 -22.40
C HIS A 245 -10.29 15.46 -22.52
N ARG A 246 -9.27 15.87 -23.25
CA ARG A 246 -8.99 17.28 -23.58
C ARG A 246 -9.35 17.57 -25.01
N ALA A 247 -9.97 18.73 -25.23
CA ALA A 247 -10.25 19.21 -26.60
C ALA A 247 -8.97 19.49 -27.39
N VAL A 248 -7.91 19.95 -26.69
CA VAL A 248 -6.58 20.17 -27.28
C VAL A 248 -5.59 19.27 -26.53
N PRO A 249 -4.96 18.30 -27.18
CA PRO A 249 -3.98 17.42 -26.56
C PRO A 249 -2.77 18.20 -26.01
N SER A 250 -2.29 17.79 -24.84
CA SER A 250 -0.98 18.25 -24.36
C SER A 250 0.13 17.54 -25.13
N THR A 251 1.28 18.19 -25.25
CA THR A 251 2.46 17.54 -25.84
C THR A 251 2.96 16.43 -24.90
N PRO A 252 3.09 15.18 -25.38
CA PRO A 252 3.69 14.12 -24.57
C PRO A 252 5.13 14.49 -24.19
N THR A 253 5.50 14.18 -22.95
CA THR A 253 6.91 14.14 -22.56
C THR A 253 7.42 12.74 -22.95
N ASP A 254 8.59 12.63 -23.52
CA ASP A 254 9.15 11.32 -23.89
C ASP A 254 9.64 10.58 -22.63
N SER A 255 8.68 10.05 -21.86
CA SER A 255 8.98 9.28 -20.66
C SER A 255 9.55 7.88 -20.96
N GLY A 256 9.59 7.50 -22.22
CA GLY A 256 9.93 6.15 -22.67
C GLY A 256 8.84 5.12 -22.33
N ASP A 257 8.89 3.99 -23.00
CA ASP A 257 7.99 2.87 -22.71
C ASP A 257 8.49 2.03 -21.53
N LEU A 258 7.59 1.56 -20.69
CA LEU A 258 7.92 0.53 -19.70
C LEU A 258 8.38 -0.75 -20.43
N MET A 259 9.50 -1.33 -19.97
CA MET A 259 10.02 -2.58 -20.52
C MET A 259 9.01 -3.71 -20.31
N ARG A 260 8.74 -4.48 -21.36
CA ARG A 260 7.85 -5.65 -21.28
C ARG A 260 8.44 -6.74 -20.39
N ALA A 261 7.62 -7.28 -19.51
CA ALA A 261 8.00 -8.29 -18.56
C ALA A 261 6.90 -9.29 -18.24
N GLU A 262 7.31 -10.53 -18.08
CA GLU A 262 6.53 -11.53 -17.36
C GLU A 262 6.78 -11.34 -15.85
N VAL A 263 5.69 -11.27 -15.08
CA VAL A 263 5.76 -11.13 -13.62
C VAL A 263 4.97 -12.26 -12.96
N GLY A 264 5.49 -12.78 -11.86
CA GLY A 264 4.76 -13.68 -10.98
C GLY A 264 4.21 -12.90 -9.79
N LEU A 265 2.96 -13.16 -9.41
CA LEU A 265 2.39 -12.65 -8.17
C LEU A 265 2.57 -13.72 -7.07
N VAL A 266 3.30 -13.41 -6.02
CA VAL A 266 3.79 -14.35 -5.03
C VAL A 266 3.28 -13.95 -3.64
N ALA A 267 2.59 -14.85 -2.97
CA ALA A 267 2.31 -14.69 -1.54
C ALA A 267 3.56 -15.07 -0.72
N LEU A 268 3.89 -14.24 0.24
CA LEU A 268 4.99 -14.46 1.17
C LEU A 268 4.43 -14.68 2.57
N GLU A 269 4.83 -15.79 3.21
CA GLU A 269 4.32 -16.18 4.52
C GLU A 269 4.91 -15.36 5.66
N SER A 270 6.11 -14.81 5.46
CA SER A 270 6.78 -14.03 6.50
C SER A 270 6.04 -12.72 6.77
N ALA A 271 5.71 -12.46 8.02
CA ALA A 271 5.07 -11.22 8.47
C ALA A 271 5.83 -9.96 8.01
N ARG A 272 7.16 -10.04 7.92
CA ARG A 272 8.02 -8.99 7.37
C ARG A 272 7.58 -8.50 6.00
N TRP A 273 7.05 -9.38 5.14
CA TRP A 273 6.71 -9.07 3.76
C TRP A 273 5.20 -8.88 3.53
N GLN A 274 4.39 -9.12 4.53
CA GLN A 274 2.94 -8.95 4.43
C GLN A 274 2.53 -7.48 4.40
N GLN A 275 3.29 -6.65 5.13
CA GLN A 275 3.13 -5.21 5.09
C GLN A 275 4.51 -4.55 5.10
N GLN A 276 4.67 -3.58 4.23
CA GLN A 276 5.91 -2.82 4.11
C GLN A 276 5.57 -1.34 4.19
N ASP A 277 6.11 -0.69 5.19
CA ASP A 277 6.05 0.75 5.34
C ASP A 277 7.10 1.42 4.47
N TRP A 278 6.73 2.50 3.78
CA TRP A 278 7.64 3.26 2.94
C TRP A 278 8.87 3.76 3.70
N GLY A 279 8.66 4.38 4.84
CA GLY A 279 9.74 4.97 5.64
C GLY A 279 10.78 3.95 6.08
N GLN A 280 10.35 2.73 6.36
CA GLN A 280 11.22 1.64 6.83
C GLN A 280 11.87 0.86 5.69
N SER A 281 11.18 0.72 4.58
CA SER A 281 11.73 0.04 3.40
C SER A 281 12.85 0.83 2.77
N ASN A 282 12.85 2.15 2.99
CA ASN A 282 13.91 3.07 2.60
C ASN A 282 14.40 2.82 1.17
N HIS A 283 13.47 2.67 0.24
CA HIS A 283 13.73 2.44 -1.20
C HIS A 283 14.60 1.23 -1.56
N ARG A 284 14.84 0.34 -0.61
CA ARG A 284 15.78 -0.76 -0.79
C ARG A 284 15.09 -2.10 -1.02
N GLN A 285 13.78 -2.14 -0.99
CA GLN A 285 12.99 -3.35 -1.15
C GLN A 285 11.99 -3.16 -2.28
N ASN A 286 11.69 -4.25 -2.98
CA ASN A 286 10.63 -4.24 -3.97
C ASN A 286 9.27 -4.11 -3.26
N LEU A 287 8.67 -2.93 -3.28
CA LEU A 287 7.36 -2.66 -2.72
C LEU A 287 6.22 -2.89 -3.71
N SER A 288 6.52 -3.30 -4.95
CA SER A 288 5.51 -3.60 -5.96
C SER A 288 4.69 -4.82 -5.55
N ARG A 289 3.39 -4.63 -5.39
CA ARG A 289 2.48 -5.70 -4.98
C ARG A 289 1.04 -5.43 -5.39
N VAL A 290 0.25 -6.48 -5.41
CA VAL A 290 -1.21 -6.45 -5.51
C VAL A 290 -1.79 -6.76 -4.13
N GLY A 291 -2.80 -6.02 -3.70
CA GLY A 291 -3.43 -6.17 -2.39
C GLY A 291 -2.54 -5.79 -1.20
N GLY A 292 -2.96 -6.18 -0.01
CA GLY A 292 -2.38 -5.68 1.25
C GLY A 292 -2.71 -4.21 1.50
N ALA A 293 -2.16 -3.64 2.57
CA ALA A 293 -2.29 -2.22 2.86
C ALA A 293 -1.31 -1.40 2.01
N PRO A 294 -1.69 -0.19 1.53
CA PRO A 294 -0.78 0.69 0.83
C PRO A 294 0.42 1.10 1.69
N SER A 295 1.61 1.22 1.09
CA SER A 295 2.78 1.85 1.71
C SER A 295 2.82 3.33 1.33
N TRP A 296 2.08 4.15 2.06
CA TRP A 296 1.95 5.57 1.76
C TRP A 296 3.29 6.31 1.88
N VAL A 297 3.65 7.04 0.83
CA VAL A 297 4.84 7.92 0.82
C VAL A 297 4.53 9.25 1.50
N GLN A 298 3.29 9.70 1.34
CA GLN A 298 2.75 10.92 1.95
C GLN A 298 1.51 10.56 2.78
N SER A 299 0.50 11.41 2.78
CA SER A 299 -0.76 11.14 3.47
C SER A 299 -1.54 10.00 2.82
N ALA A 300 -2.19 9.19 3.64
CA ALA A 300 -3.13 8.19 3.17
C ALA A 300 -4.32 8.85 2.45
N TRP A 301 -4.65 8.36 1.27
CA TRP A 301 -5.75 8.91 0.49
C TRP A 301 -6.36 7.86 -0.45
N TYR A 302 -7.65 7.63 -0.32
CA TYR A 302 -8.42 6.76 -1.19
C TYR A 302 -9.32 7.63 -2.09
N PRO A 303 -9.12 7.64 -3.41
CA PRO A 303 -9.91 8.50 -4.28
C PRO A 303 -11.35 8.00 -4.36
N ALA A 304 -12.28 8.94 -4.51
CA ALA A 304 -13.65 8.60 -4.85
C ALA A 304 -13.76 8.18 -6.32
N CYS A 305 -14.57 7.17 -6.59
CA CYS A 305 -14.87 6.74 -7.95
C CYS A 305 -15.57 7.87 -8.72
N ILE A 306 -15.04 8.22 -9.89
CA ILE A 306 -15.55 9.30 -10.71
C ILE A 306 -16.99 9.07 -11.19
N ASP A 307 -17.46 7.83 -11.25
CA ASP A 307 -18.81 7.47 -11.71
C ASP A 307 -19.85 7.37 -10.58
N CYS A 308 -19.49 6.83 -9.42
CA CYS A 308 -20.47 6.61 -8.33
C CYS A 308 -20.17 7.37 -7.04
N GLY A 309 -19.03 8.03 -6.94
CA GLY A 309 -18.64 8.80 -5.75
C GLY A 309 -18.21 7.98 -4.55
N GLU A 310 -18.26 6.65 -4.61
CA GLU A 310 -17.80 5.80 -3.50
C GLU A 310 -16.28 5.74 -3.48
N GLU A 311 -15.68 5.71 -2.27
CA GLU A 311 -14.23 5.52 -2.12
C GLU A 311 -13.79 4.19 -2.73
N MET A 312 -12.73 4.25 -3.52
CA MET A 312 -12.23 3.10 -4.28
C MET A 312 -11.26 2.27 -3.44
N PRO A 313 -11.48 0.95 -3.33
CA PRO A 313 -10.51 0.07 -2.71
C PRO A 313 -9.14 0.11 -3.41
N PHE A 314 -8.07 0.10 -2.64
CA PHE A 314 -6.72 -0.10 -3.13
C PHE A 314 -6.54 -1.53 -3.63
N VAL A 315 -5.89 -1.66 -4.80
CA VAL A 315 -5.65 -2.97 -5.42
C VAL A 315 -4.19 -3.23 -5.76
N MET A 316 -3.38 -2.20 -6.01
CA MET A 316 -1.99 -2.39 -6.41
C MET A 316 -1.14 -1.17 -6.10
N GLN A 317 0.13 -1.39 -5.82
CA GLN A 317 1.16 -0.36 -5.88
C GLN A 317 2.34 -0.82 -6.70
N LEU A 318 3.00 0.13 -7.37
CA LEU A 318 4.25 -0.07 -8.09
C LEU A 318 5.32 0.87 -7.55
N ASP A 319 6.43 0.27 -7.16
CA ASP A 319 7.62 0.99 -6.74
C ASP A 319 8.30 1.70 -7.92
N SER A 320 9.10 2.70 -7.62
CA SER A 320 9.98 3.36 -8.58
C SER A 320 11.08 2.42 -9.09
N THR A 321 11.92 2.90 -10.01
CA THR A 321 13.01 2.14 -10.65
C THR A 321 12.52 1.00 -11.56
N LEU A 322 11.36 1.20 -12.18
CA LEU A 322 10.87 0.27 -13.21
C LEU A 322 11.68 0.45 -14.50
N PRO A 323 12.15 -0.65 -15.13
CA PRO A 323 12.95 -0.55 -16.34
C PRO A 323 12.14 0.00 -17.52
N THR A 324 12.75 0.89 -18.30
CA THR A 324 12.20 1.43 -19.55
C THR A 324 12.94 0.88 -20.75
N THR A 325 12.36 1.05 -21.93
CA THR A 325 12.99 0.66 -23.20
C THR A 325 14.13 1.59 -23.63
N GLY A 326 14.20 2.78 -23.03
CA GLY A 326 15.29 3.75 -23.20
C GLY A 326 16.44 3.53 -22.20
N GLU A 327 17.34 4.50 -22.13
CA GLU A 327 18.37 4.54 -21.09
C GLU A 327 17.74 5.04 -19.79
N GLY A 328 17.76 4.22 -18.73
CA GLY A 328 17.31 4.59 -17.40
C GLY A 328 16.12 3.78 -16.87
N THR A 329 15.54 4.29 -15.82
CA THR A 329 14.41 3.69 -15.10
C THR A 329 13.30 4.71 -14.85
N LEU A 330 12.05 4.29 -14.88
CA LEU A 330 10.94 5.13 -14.50
C LEU A 330 10.95 5.37 -12.98
N LEU A 331 10.86 6.62 -12.62
CA LEU A 331 10.63 7.07 -11.24
C LEU A 331 9.24 7.72 -11.13
N TRP A 332 8.51 7.39 -10.08
CA TRP A 332 7.31 8.13 -9.70
C TRP A 332 7.74 9.41 -8.98
N GLY A 333 7.75 10.54 -9.69
CA GLY A 333 8.33 11.79 -9.20
C GLY A 333 9.81 11.64 -8.91
N SER A 334 10.24 11.94 -7.68
CA SER A 334 11.63 11.83 -7.21
C SER A 334 12.03 10.43 -6.72
N GLY A 335 11.20 9.42 -6.91
CA GLY A 335 11.44 8.04 -6.45
C GLY A 335 10.37 7.52 -5.52
N GLY A 336 9.13 7.93 -5.74
CA GLY A 336 7.96 7.57 -4.94
C GLY A 336 7.29 6.25 -5.34
N MET A 337 5.97 6.22 -5.20
CA MET A 337 5.12 5.04 -5.36
C MET A 337 3.88 5.39 -6.17
N LEU A 338 3.53 4.56 -7.14
CA LEU A 338 2.23 4.59 -7.80
C LEU A 338 1.23 3.74 -7.03
N TYR A 339 0.04 4.26 -6.84
CA TYR A 339 -1.10 3.55 -6.25
C TYR A 339 -2.21 3.38 -7.28
N THR A 340 -2.84 2.22 -7.26
CA THR A 340 -3.96 1.86 -8.12
C THR A 340 -5.14 1.42 -7.27
N PHE A 341 -6.31 1.93 -7.62
CA PHE A 341 -7.59 1.68 -6.97
C PHE A 341 -8.59 1.13 -7.98
N TRP A 342 -9.56 0.37 -7.48
CA TRP A 342 -10.54 -0.29 -8.33
C TRP A 342 -11.97 -0.17 -7.80
N CYS A 343 -12.86 0.40 -8.60
CA CYS A 343 -14.30 0.35 -8.37
C CYS A 343 -14.92 -0.81 -9.15
N ALA A 344 -15.26 -1.89 -8.47
CA ALA A 344 -15.86 -3.07 -9.09
C ALA A 344 -17.24 -2.79 -9.68
N LYS A 345 -18.03 -1.92 -9.03
CA LYS A 345 -19.38 -1.54 -9.45
C LYS A 345 -19.39 -0.84 -10.81
N CYS A 346 -18.44 0.10 -11.01
CA CYS A 346 -18.38 0.90 -12.22
C CYS A 346 -17.33 0.39 -13.23
N ARG A 347 -16.53 -0.60 -12.86
CA ARG A 347 -15.39 -1.10 -13.63
C ARG A 347 -14.42 0.02 -14.00
N VAL A 348 -14.06 0.84 -13.01
CA VAL A 348 -13.15 1.98 -13.14
C VAL A 348 -11.91 1.74 -12.30
N SER A 349 -10.73 1.91 -12.90
CA SER A 349 -9.48 2.04 -12.16
C SER A 349 -9.12 3.51 -11.99
N GLY A 350 -8.55 3.84 -10.82
CA GLY A 350 -7.98 5.15 -10.51
C GLY A 350 -6.51 5.02 -10.16
N HIS A 351 -5.68 5.93 -10.65
CA HIS A 351 -4.23 5.88 -10.46
C HIS A 351 -3.68 7.24 -10.09
N PHE A 352 -2.82 7.28 -9.10
CA PHE A 352 -1.98 8.43 -8.79
C PHE A 352 -0.68 7.98 -8.13
N TRP A 353 0.33 8.85 -8.10
CA TRP A 353 1.56 8.57 -7.38
C TRP A 353 1.85 9.64 -6.33
N GLN A 354 2.65 9.25 -5.34
CA GLN A 354 3.21 10.13 -4.33
C GLN A 354 4.73 10.02 -4.34
N CYS A 355 5.43 11.09 -4.07
CA CYS A 355 6.88 11.12 -3.89
C CYS A 355 7.28 12.04 -2.75
N THR A 356 8.51 11.93 -2.28
CA THR A 356 9.10 12.81 -1.25
C THR A 356 9.67 14.07 -1.86
#